data_5aa844dad52bc68d61353b0eb115de3a
#
_entry.id   5aa844dad52bc68d61353b0eb115de3a
#
_cell.length_a   1.000
_cell.length_b   1.000
_cell.length_c   1.000
_cell.angle_alpha   90.00
_cell.angle_beta   90.00
_cell.angle_gamma   90.00
#
_symmetry.space_group_name_H-M   'P 1'
#
loop_
_entity.id
_entity.type
_entity.pdbx_description
1 polymer ?
#
loop_
_entity_poly.entity_id
_entity_poly.type
_entity_poly.pdbx_seq_one_letter_code
_entity_poly.pdbx_strand_id
1 'polypeptide(L)'
;MRPNEDLFQLIQSMSREERGYFSKYADIHAKGGENNYKRLFSLICSIDDPTDEKVRKRLAGDPLLDYFSTAKNQLYFILLRTMRFSQRDLGFVNRTSELLSECDLLNARGLRNQMQKSIRRAEEFVFSNELVLPALELSDRNFDFHFEDHLGPTDLEQRMETLFRLREKLMDDLHEQHRMERWLVKMQLAIMRKNLSESTRNAGIRNILALLEQEESRKPS
;
A
#
# COMPACT_ATOMS: atom_id res chain seq x y z
N MET A 1 -21.22 -3.80 2.97
CA MET A 1 -20.47 -2.86 3.82
C MET A 1 -21.46 -1.79 4.29
N ARG A 2 -21.57 -1.52 5.56
CA ARG A 2 -22.41 -0.43 6.10
C ARG A 2 -21.51 0.77 6.34
N PRO A 3 -21.48 1.78 5.46
CA PRO A 3 -20.50 2.90 5.51
C PRO A 3 -20.62 3.78 6.76
N ASN A 4 -21.65 3.53 7.59
CA ASN A 4 -22.00 4.44 8.68
C ASN A 4 -21.14 4.27 9.94
N GLU A 5 -20.73 3.04 10.25
CA GLU A 5 -19.92 2.75 11.43
C GLU A 5 -18.43 2.95 11.14
N ASP A 6 -18.00 2.70 9.88
CA ASP A 6 -16.62 2.76 9.47
C ASP A 6 -16.00 4.16 9.63
N LEU A 7 -16.75 5.24 9.33
CA LEU A 7 -16.28 6.61 9.49
C LEU A 7 -16.00 6.95 10.97
N PHE A 8 -16.91 6.57 11.86
CA PHE A 8 -16.75 6.88 13.29
C PHE A 8 -15.57 6.13 13.88
N GLN A 9 -15.42 4.85 13.55
CA GLN A 9 -14.29 4.03 13.96
C GLN A 9 -12.97 4.59 13.42
N LEU A 10 -12.94 5.01 12.14
CA LEU A 10 -11.78 5.64 11.53
C LEU A 10 -11.37 6.90 12.31
N ILE A 11 -12.32 7.82 12.57
CA ILE A 11 -12.05 9.06 13.31
C ILE A 11 -11.57 8.78 14.74
N GLN A 12 -12.14 7.78 15.41
CA GLN A 12 -11.73 7.39 16.76
C GLN A 12 -10.30 6.83 16.78
N SER A 13 -9.90 6.08 15.75
CA SER A 13 -8.57 5.49 15.63
C SER A 13 -7.47 6.52 15.30
N MET A 14 -7.84 7.71 14.81
CA MET A 14 -6.87 8.74 14.41
C MET A 14 -6.07 9.29 15.57
N SER A 15 -4.76 9.37 15.40
CA SER A 15 -3.84 10.07 16.31
C SER A 15 -4.08 11.59 16.32
N ARG A 16 -3.53 12.27 17.32
CA ARG A 16 -3.59 13.75 17.41
C ARG A 16 -2.93 14.41 16.20
N GLU A 17 -1.86 13.86 15.71
CA GLU A 17 -1.11 14.35 14.56
C GLU A 17 -1.91 14.22 13.27
N GLU A 18 -2.54 13.07 13.03
CA GLU A 18 -3.39 12.83 11.88
C GLU A 18 -4.61 13.76 11.86
N ARG A 19 -5.24 13.99 13.00
CA ARG A 19 -6.33 14.97 13.15
C ARG A 19 -5.86 16.40 12.83
N GLY A 20 -4.67 16.75 13.30
CA GLY A 20 -4.04 18.06 13.02
C GLY A 20 -3.72 18.23 11.54
N TYR A 21 -3.22 17.16 10.89
CA TYR A 21 -2.92 17.17 9.47
C TYR A 21 -4.19 17.32 8.62
N PHE A 22 -5.23 16.54 8.91
CA PHE A 22 -6.53 16.70 8.25
C PHE A 22 -7.08 18.13 8.40
N SER A 23 -7.01 18.72 9.58
CA SER A 23 -7.51 20.07 9.81
C SER A 23 -6.80 21.11 8.92
N LYS A 24 -5.47 21.02 8.83
CA LYS A 24 -4.67 21.88 7.92
C LYS A 24 -5.02 21.64 6.44
N TYR A 25 -5.14 20.38 6.05
CA TYR A 25 -5.55 20.02 4.69
C TYR A 25 -6.93 20.59 4.34
N ALA A 26 -7.89 20.46 5.25
CA ALA A 26 -9.24 20.97 5.07
C ALA A 26 -9.27 22.51 4.94
N ASP A 27 -8.41 23.23 5.66
CA ASP A 27 -8.28 24.70 5.57
C ASP A 27 -7.73 25.14 4.22
N ILE A 28 -6.71 24.48 3.71
CA ILE A 28 -6.09 24.77 2.41
C ILE A 28 -7.08 24.56 1.26
N HIS A 29 -7.95 23.56 1.38
CA HIS A 29 -8.88 23.17 0.32
C HIS A 29 -10.29 23.77 0.50
N ALA A 30 -10.49 24.65 1.47
CA ALA A 30 -11.73 25.39 1.63
C ALA A 30 -11.87 26.42 0.48
N LYS A 31 -12.76 26.14 -0.48
CA LYS A 31 -13.11 27.10 -1.55
C LYS A 31 -14.06 28.17 -0.97
N GLY A 32 -13.52 29.21 -0.34
CA GLY A 32 -14.26 30.46 -0.11
C GLY A 32 -15.46 30.41 0.85
N GLY A 33 -15.57 29.40 1.72
CA GLY A 33 -16.66 29.25 2.68
C GLY A 33 -16.33 28.27 3.80
N GLU A 34 -17.26 28.09 4.72
CA GLU A 34 -17.14 27.13 5.81
C GLU A 34 -17.00 25.70 5.24
N ASN A 35 -15.90 25.04 5.58
CA ASN A 35 -15.65 23.68 5.08
C ASN A 35 -16.55 22.68 5.82
N ASN A 36 -17.62 22.26 5.16
CA ASN A 36 -18.62 21.34 5.71
C ASN A 36 -17.98 20.02 6.18
N TYR A 37 -16.91 19.55 5.55
CA TYR A 37 -16.20 18.34 5.98
C TYR A 37 -15.44 18.55 7.27
N LYS A 38 -14.76 19.71 7.42
CA LYS A 38 -14.07 20.08 8.66
C LYS A 38 -15.07 20.24 9.80
N ARG A 39 -16.21 20.87 9.53
CA ARG A 39 -17.29 21.06 10.50
C ARG A 39 -17.88 19.73 10.96
N LEU A 40 -18.19 18.81 10.01
CA LEU A 40 -18.67 17.48 10.31
C LEU A 40 -17.65 16.66 11.10
N PHE A 41 -16.37 16.71 10.71
CA PHE A 41 -15.27 16.05 11.42
C PHE A 41 -15.15 16.56 12.87
N SER A 42 -15.12 17.87 13.07
CA SER A 42 -15.03 18.48 14.39
C SER A 42 -16.23 18.12 15.28
N LEU A 43 -17.42 18.09 14.68
CA LEU A 43 -18.64 17.66 15.38
C LEU A 43 -18.55 16.20 15.84
N ILE A 44 -18.12 15.29 14.95
CA ILE A 44 -17.96 13.87 15.31
C ILE A 44 -16.90 13.71 16.40
N CYS A 45 -15.77 14.42 16.32
CA CYS A 45 -14.72 14.41 17.35
C CYS A 45 -15.19 14.92 18.71
N SER A 46 -16.23 15.75 18.78
CA SER A 46 -16.76 16.33 20.01
C SER A 46 -17.79 15.42 20.72
N ILE A 47 -18.17 14.32 20.10
CA ILE A 47 -19.18 13.38 20.63
C ILE A 47 -18.49 12.16 21.18
N ASP A 48 -18.71 11.87 22.46
CA ASP A 48 -18.30 10.60 23.06
C ASP A 48 -19.17 9.47 22.47
N ASP A 49 -18.50 8.46 21.90
CA ASP A 49 -19.15 7.34 21.24
C ASP A 49 -20.15 7.81 20.15
N PRO A 50 -19.64 8.36 19.02
CA PRO A 50 -20.47 8.95 17.98
C PRO A 50 -21.30 7.88 17.24
N THR A 51 -22.59 8.17 17.10
CA THR A 51 -23.53 7.38 16.29
C THR A 51 -24.26 8.29 15.31
N ASP A 52 -24.82 7.71 14.25
CA ASP A 52 -25.61 8.47 13.27
C ASP A 52 -26.71 9.29 13.95
N GLU A 53 -27.39 8.71 14.92
CA GLU A 53 -28.46 9.36 15.65
C GLU A 53 -27.96 10.58 16.44
N LYS A 54 -26.87 10.42 17.20
CA LYS A 54 -26.27 11.49 17.99
C LYS A 54 -25.78 12.64 17.11
N VAL A 55 -25.14 12.31 15.97
CA VAL A 55 -24.65 13.32 15.03
C VAL A 55 -25.81 14.05 14.34
N ARG A 56 -26.85 13.34 13.88
CA ARG A 56 -28.05 13.95 13.29
C ARG A 56 -28.77 14.86 14.28
N LYS A 57 -28.89 14.47 15.55
CA LYS A 57 -29.47 15.29 16.60
C LYS A 57 -28.72 16.62 16.80
N ARG A 58 -27.38 16.58 16.71
CA ARG A 58 -26.54 17.80 16.81
C ARG A 58 -26.61 18.67 15.57
N LEU A 59 -26.92 18.10 14.41
CA LEU A 59 -27.12 18.80 13.15
C LEU A 59 -28.59 19.25 12.93
N ALA A 60 -29.46 19.15 13.93
CA ALA A 60 -30.87 19.51 13.78
C ALA A 60 -30.98 20.97 13.30
N GLY A 61 -31.67 21.19 12.17
CA GLY A 61 -31.80 22.51 11.55
C GLY A 61 -30.63 22.94 10.64
N ASP A 62 -29.63 22.07 10.46
CA ASP A 62 -28.48 22.35 9.62
C ASP A 62 -28.69 21.81 8.19
N PRO A 63 -28.43 22.58 7.12
CA PRO A 63 -28.54 22.11 5.73
C PRO A 63 -27.68 20.87 5.41
N LEU A 64 -26.67 20.57 6.21
CA LEU A 64 -25.83 19.40 6.07
C LEU A 64 -26.63 18.08 6.23
N LEU A 65 -27.76 18.12 6.93
CA LEU A 65 -28.65 16.96 7.11
C LEU A 65 -29.21 16.43 5.80
N ASP A 66 -29.50 17.31 4.84
CA ASP A 66 -30.11 16.94 3.56
C ASP A 66 -29.21 16.01 2.73
N TYR A 67 -27.91 16.13 2.89
CA TYR A 67 -26.90 15.32 2.20
C TYR A 67 -25.93 14.61 3.16
N PHE A 68 -26.35 14.38 4.39
CA PHE A 68 -25.53 13.83 5.47
C PHE A 68 -24.83 12.52 5.07
N SER A 69 -25.53 11.58 4.44
CA SER A 69 -24.94 10.30 4.01
C SER A 69 -23.85 10.50 2.97
N THR A 70 -24.05 11.41 2.03
CA THR A 70 -23.04 11.77 1.01
C THR A 70 -21.84 12.46 1.66
N ALA A 71 -22.08 13.39 2.58
CA ALA A 71 -21.01 14.10 3.30
C ALA A 71 -20.17 13.16 4.14
N LYS A 72 -20.76 12.17 4.82
CA LYS A 72 -20.04 11.15 5.56
C LYS A 72 -19.15 10.31 4.65
N ASN A 73 -19.70 9.84 3.55
CA ASN A 73 -18.94 9.02 2.59
C ASN A 73 -17.77 9.80 2.01
N GLN A 74 -17.98 11.04 1.60
CA GLN A 74 -16.92 11.90 1.09
C GLN A 74 -15.86 12.20 2.16
N LEU A 75 -16.29 12.51 3.40
CA LEU A 75 -15.36 12.72 4.52
C LEU A 75 -14.50 11.49 4.78
N TYR A 76 -15.07 10.29 4.74
CA TYR A 76 -14.34 9.03 4.89
C TYR A 76 -13.19 8.91 3.88
N PHE A 77 -13.47 9.11 2.59
CA PHE A 77 -12.44 9.04 1.55
C PHE A 77 -11.41 10.17 1.65
N ILE A 78 -11.82 11.38 2.05
CA ILE A 78 -10.89 12.50 2.28
C ILE A 78 -9.95 12.16 3.45
N LEU A 79 -10.47 11.59 4.54
CA LEU A 79 -9.66 11.16 5.69
C LEU A 79 -8.65 10.09 5.28
N LEU A 80 -9.07 9.03 4.59
CA LEU A 80 -8.15 8.01 4.10
C LEU A 80 -7.04 8.60 3.20
N ARG A 81 -7.41 9.55 2.32
CA ARG A 81 -6.46 10.25 1.46
C ARG A 81 -5.46 11.07 2.28
N THR A 82 -5.93 11.84 3.26
CA THR A 82 -5.07 12.68 4.09
C THR A 82 -4.18 11.87 5.02
N MET A 83 -4.69 10.76 5.57
CA MET A 83 -3.89 9.84 6.37
C MET A 83 -2.73 9.22 5.57
N ARG A 84 -2.97 8.83 4.30
CA ARG A 84 -1.87 8.37 3.43
C ARG A 84 -0.75 9.40 3.29
N PHE A 85 -1.07 10.69 3.23
CA PHE A 85 -0.06 11.74 3.15
C PHE A 85 0.60 12.05 4.51
N SER A 86 -0.09 11.82 5.63
CA SER A 86 0.48 12.04 6.97
C SER A 86 1.43 10.90 7.37
N GLN A 87 1.24 9.72 6.82
CA GLN A 87 2.00 8.52 7.14
C GLN A 87 3.28 8.37 6.30
N ARG A 88 4.02 9.47 6.09
CA ARG A 88 5.26 9.46 5.29
C ARG A 88 6.33 8.47 5.78
N ASP A 89 6.26 8.05 7.04
CA ASP A 89 7.24 7.16 7.67
C ASP A 89 6.79 5.69 7.75
N LEU A 90 5.65 5.33 7.19
CA LEU A 90 5.15 3.95 7.24
C LEU A 90 5.73 3.07 6.13
N GLY A 91 6.94 2.58 6.41
CA GLY A 91 7.46 1.37 5.80
C GLY A 91 7.85 1.47 4.32
N PHE A 92 8.60 0.49 3.90
CA PHE A 92 9.16 0.33 2.55
C PHE A 92 8.11 0.42 1.44
N VAL A 93 6.90 -0.10 1.66
CA VAL A 93 5.81 -0.13 0.65
C VAL A 93 5.35 1.28 0.27
N ASN A 94 5.15 2.17 1.24
CA ASN A 94 4.72 3.55 0.97
C ASN A 94 5.82 4.34 0.27
N ARG A 95 7.08 4.18 0.72
CA ARG A 95 8.21 4.84 0.09
C ARG A 95 8.41 4.39 -1.36
N THR A 96 8.26 3.10 -1.62
CA THR A 96 8.32 2.57 -2.98
C THR A 96 7.22 3.14 -3.86
N SER A 97 5.97 3.15 -3.37
CA SER A 97 4.84 3.71 -4.12
C SER A 97 5.03 5.20 -4.44
N GLU A 98 5.64 5.99 -3.54
CA GLU A 98 5.99 7.38 -3.80
C GLU A 98 7.02 7.50 -4.93
N LEU A 99 8.11 6.74 -4.86
CA LEU A 99 9.16 6.77 -5.87
C LEU A 99 8.64 6.35 -7.26
N LEU A 100 7.82 5.31 -7.33
CA LEU A 100 7.20 4.88 -8.57
C LEU A 100 6.23 5.94 -9.12
N SER A 101 5.45 6.58 -8.26
CA SER A 101 4.55 7.67 -8.65
C SER A 101 5.31 8.91 -9.14
N GLU A 102 6.48 9.21 -8.58
CA GLU A 102 7.37 10.26 -9.08
C GLU A 102 7.83 9.95 -10.51
N CYS A 103 8.23 8.70 -10.79
CA CYS A 103 8.63 8.27 -12.13
C CYS A 103 7.49 8.46 -13.13
N ASP A 104 6.28 7.98 -12.79
CA ASP A 104 5.10 8.09 -13.65
C ASP A 104 4.72 9.55 -13.92
N LEU A 105 4.80 10.43 -12.91
CA LEU A 105 4.52 11.85 -13.02
C LEU A 105 5.53 12.56 -13.95
N LEU A 106 6.82 12.24 -13.83
CA LEU A 106 7.87 12.83 -14.63
C LEU A 106 7.79 12.35 -16.08
N ASN A 107 7.46 11.07 -16.28
CA ASN A 107 7.22 10.50 -17.61
C ASN A 107 6.05 11.19 -18.32
N ALA A 108 4.91 11.32 -17.65
CA ALA A 108 3.72 12.00 -18.19
C ALA A 108 3.97 13.46 -18.59
N ARG A 109 5.02 14.09 -18.06
CA ARG A 109 5.45 15.45 -18.42
C ARG A 109 6.59 15.51 -19.44
N GLY A 110 7.08 14.37 -19.92
CA GLY A 110 8.20 14.30 -20.84
C GLY A 110 9.55 14.72 -20.24
N LEU A 111 9.68 14.74 -18.89
CA LEU A 111 10.86 15.18 -18.17
C LEU A 111 11.87 14.03 -18.01
N ARG A 112 12.35 13.49 -19.13
CA ARG A 112 13.15 12.27 -19.21
C ARG A 112 14.39 12.25 -18.31
N ASN A 113 15.19 13.32 -18.30
CA ASN A 113 16.38 13.39 -17.44
C ASN A 113 16.07 13.33 -15.94
N GLN A 114 14.93 13.91 -15.54
CA GLN A 114 14.48 13.87 -14.13
C GLN A 114 13.92 12.50 -13.80
N MET A 115 13.13 11.91 -14.71
CA MET A 115 12.63 10.56 -14.58
C MET A 115 13.75 9.54 -14.40
N GLN A 116 14.81 9.60 -15.22
CA GLN A 116 15.97 8.71 -15.10
C GLN A 116 16.65 8.80 -13.74
N LYS A 117 16.76 10.01 -13.18
CA LYS A 117 17.30 10.20 -11.82
C LYS A 117 16.36 9.62 -10.76
N SER A 118 15.05 9.72 -10.96
CA SER A 118 14.05 9.14 -10.05
C SER A 118 14.05 7.62 -10.10
N ILE A 119 14.17 7.03 -11.30
CA ILE A 119 14.32 5.59 -11.49
C ILE A 119 15.55 5.07 -10.73
N ARG A 120 16.73 5.69 -10.88
CA ARG A 120 17.93 5.27 -10.15
C ARG A 120 17.76 5.30 -8.64
N ARG A 121 17.12 6.34 -8.10
CA ARG A 121 16.81 6.41 -6.66
C ARG A 121 15.85 5.30 -6.22
N ALA A 122 14.89 4.97 -7.08
CA ALA A 122 13.97 3.88 -6.82
C ALA A 122 14.68 2.51 -6.86
N GLU A 123 15.58 2.30 -7.84
CA GLU A 123 16.40 1.09 -7.93
C GLU A 123 17.28 0.91 -6.69
N GLU A 124 18.03 1.95 -6.29
CA GLU A 124 18.86 1.91 -5.08
C GLU A 124 18.03 1.53 -3.84
N PHE A 125 16.86 2.13 -3.69
CA PHE A 125 16.00 1.85 -2.55
C PHE A 125 15.43 0.42 -2.58
N VAL A 126 14.93 -0.01 -3.72
CA VAL A 126 14.28 -1.32 -3.89
C VAL A 126 15.27 -2.46 -3.74
N PHE A 127 16.44 -2.36 -4.38
CA PHE A 127 17.47 -3.41 -4.31
C PHE A 127 18.18 -3.45 -2.94
N SER A 128 18.43 -2.29 -2.32
CA SER A 128 19.01 -2.25 -0.96
C SER A 128 18.11 -2.87 0.11
N ASN A 129 16.82 -2.94 -0.15
CA ASN A 129 15.84 -3.51 0.78
C ASN A 129 15.25 -4.85 0.30
N GLU A 130 15.81 -5.45 -0.75
CA GLU A 130 15.42 -6.75 -1.29
C GLU A 130 13.91 -6.86 -1.64
N LEU A 131 13.34 -5.79 -2.18
CA LEU A 131 11.91 -5.67 -2.47
C LEU A 131 11.59 -6.21 -3.87
N VAL A 132 11.34 -7.51 -4.00
CA VAL A 132 11.19 -8.20 -5.29
C VAL A 132 10.01 -7.67 -6.12
N LEU A 133 8.80 -7.56 -5.55
CA LEU A 133 7.63 -7.05 -6.28
C LEU A 133 7.80 -5.60 -6.78
N PRO A 134 8.25 -4.64 -5.94
CA PRO A 134 8.59 -3.31 -6.42
C PRO A 134 9.70 -3.28 -7.48
N ALA A 135 10.67 -4.19 -7.41
CA ALA A 135 11.71 -4.30 -8.42
C ALA A 135 11.14 -4.73 -9.78
N LEU A 136 10.18 -5.64 -9.79
CA LEU A 136 9.44 -6.03 -11.00
C LEU A 136 8.64 -4.87 -11.58
N GLU A 137 7.89 -4.12 -10.76
CA GLU A 137 7.16 -2.93 -11.19
C GLU A 137 8.08 -1.84 -11.76
N LEU A 138 9.25 -1.66 -11.15
CA LEU A 138 10.25 -0.71 -11.62
C LEU A 138 10.88 -1.15 -12.95
N SER A 139 11.09 -2.46 -13.14
CA SER A 139 11.60 -3.00 -14.41
C SER A 139 10.64 -2.77 -15.57
N ASP A 140 9.33 -2.77 -15.34
CA ASP A 140 8.32 -2.42 -16.36
C ASP A 140 8.45 -0.96 -16.81
N ARG A 141 8.61 -0.04 -15.84
CA ARG A 141 8.82 1.39 -16.16
C ARG A 141 10.13 1.64 -16.90
N ASN A 142 11.19 0.91 -16.55
CA ASN A 142 12.46 0.96 -17.27
C ASN A 142 12.32 0.45 -18.71
N PHE A 143 11.50 -0.58 -18.92
CA PHE A 143 11.22 -1.11 -20.25
C PHE A 143 10.55 -0.05 -21.13
N ASP A 144 9.46 0.56 -20.66
CA ASP A 144 8.75 1.62 -21.39
C ASP A 144 9.66 2.81 -21.69
N PHE A 145 10.49 3.22 -20.72
CA PHE A 145 11.44 4.31 -20.88
C PHE A 145 12.45 4.06 -21.99
N HIS A 146 13.01 2.85 -22.07
CA HIS A 146 14.02 2.50 -23.08
C HIS A 146 13.43 2.37 -24.48
N PHE A 147 12.17 1.96 -24.61
CA PHE A 147 11.49 1.93 -25.92
C PHE A 147 11.24 3.33 -26.49
N GLU A 148 11.01 4.31 -25.62
CA GLU A 148 10.81 5.70 -26.03
C GLU A 148 12.14 6.45 -26.25
N ASP A 149 13.26 5.91 -25.81
CA ASP A 149 14.58 6.50 -26.01
C ASP A 149 15.05 6.20 -27.45
N HIS A 150 15.46 7.22 -28.19
CA HIS A 150 15.94 7.09 -29.57
C HIS A 150 17.32 6.45 -29.65
N LEU A 151 17.47 5.25 -29.08
CA LEU A 151 18.68 4.45 -29.10
C LEU A 151 18.84 3.75 -30.44
N GLY A 152 20.10 3.50 -30.83
CA GLY A 152 20.36 2.61 -31.96
C GLY A 152 19.83 1.19 -31.69
N PRO A 153 19.44 0.43 -32.74
CA PRO A 153 18.84 -0.90 -32.57
C PRO A 153 19.68 -1.85 -31.70
N THR A 154 21.00 -1.84 -31.87
CA THR A 154 21.94 -2.71 -31.12
C THR A 154 22.02 -2.36 -29.64
N ASP A 155 22.03 -1.07 -29.31
CA ASP A 155 22.06 -0.62 -27.90
C ASP A 155 20.74 -0.92 -27.21
N LEU A 156 19.62 -0.80 -27.92
CA LEU A 156 18.31 -1.14 -27.42
C LEU A 156 18.21 -2.65 -27.15
N GLU A 157 18.63 -3.50 -28.08
CA GLU A 157 18.63 -4.95 -27.92
C GLU A 157 19.43 -5.41 -26.70
N GLN A 158 20.63 -4.88 -26.51
CA GLN A 158 21.49 -5.21 -25.36
C GLN A 158 20.85 -4.79 -24.02
N ARG A 159 20.21 -3.61 -23.99
CA ARG A 159 19.50 -3.14 -22.80
C ARG A 159 18.28 -3.98 -22.49
N MET A 160 17.50 -4.34 -23.51
CA MET A 160 16.34 -5.21 -23.34
C MET A 160 16.74 -6.59 -22.81
N GLU A 161 17.78 -7.19 -23.37
CA GLU A 161 18.31 -8.48 -22.89
C GLU A 161 18.73 -8.40 -21.42
N THR A 162 19.36 -7.31 -21.00
CA THR A 162 19.75 -7.09 -19.60
C THR A 162 18.51 -6.98 -18.68
N LEU A 163 17.48 -6.27 -19.12
CA LEU A 163 16.22 -6.16 -18.37
C LEU A 163 15.48 -7.50 -18.29
N PHE A 164 15.43 -8.27 -19.37
CA PHE A 164 14.80 -9.59 -19.35
C PHE A 164 15.49 -10.53 -18.37
N ARG A 165 16.83 -10.60 -18.36
CA ARG A 165 17.58 -11.40 -17.38
C ARG A 165 17.33 -10.96 -15.95
N LEU A 166 17.26 -9.65 -15.70
CA LEU A 166 16.90 -9.13 -14.39
C LEU A 166 15.49 -9.60 -13.98
N ARG A 167 14.52 -9.50 -14.89
CA ARG A 167 13.14 -9.93 -14.61
C ARG A 167 13.05 -11.41 -14.33
N GLU A 168 13.72 -12.26 -15.11
CA GLU A 168 13.77 -13.69 -14.88
C GLU A 168 14.29 -14.01 -13.47
N LYS A 169 15.41 -13.39 -13.07
CA LYS A 169 15.94 -13.53 -11.72
C LYS A 169 14.94 -13.08 -10.65
N LEU A 170 14.29 -11.93 -10.80
CA LEU A 170 13.30 -11.43 -9.86
C LEU A 170 12.07 -12.34 -9.77
N MET A 171 11.66 -12.97 -10.87
CA MET A 171 10.58 -13.95 -10.86
C MET A 171 10.97 -15.23 -10.11
N ASP A 172 12.20 -15.69 -10.25
CA ASP A 172 12.72 -16.82 -9.49
C ASP A 172 12.78 -16.51 -7.99
N ASP A 173 13.26 -15.32 -7.62
CA ASP A 173 13.27 -14.83 -6.24
C ASP A 173 11.85 -14.75 -5.66
N LEU A 174 10.87 -14.28 -6.45
CA LEU A 174 9.47 -14.23 -6.05
C LEU A 174 8.87 -15.63 -5.83
N HIS A 175 9.18 -16.59 -6.70
CA HIS A 175 8.77 -17.97 -6.53
C HIS A 175 9.33 -18.58 -5.24
N GLU A 176 10.61 -18.27 -4.93
CA GLU A 176 11.24 -18.73 -3.69
C GLU A 176 10.55 -18.11 -2.46
N GLN A 177 10.32 -16.80 -2.45
CA GLN A 177 9.59 -16.12 -1.37
C GLN A 177 8.20 -16.72 -1.17
N HIS A 178 7.43 -16.91 -2.25
CA HIS A 178 6.10 -17.52 -2.16
C HIS A 178 6.15 -18.94 -1.60
N ARG A 179 7.16 -19.71 -1.97
CA ARG A 179 7.36 -21.06 -1.44
C ARG A 179 7.61 -21.02 0.06
N MET A 180 8.49 -20.12 0.53
CA MET A 180 8.77 -19.93 1.95
C MET A 180 7.55 -19.47 2.75
N GLU A 181 6.80 -18.49 2.24
CA GLU A 181 5.55 -18.03 2.87
C GLU A 181 4.54 -19.17 3.00
N ARG A 182 4.36 -19.96 1.96
CA ARG A 182 3.48 -21.13 1.97
C ARG A 182 3.87 -22.15 3.05
N TRP A 183 5.17 -22.35 3.28
CA TRP A 183 5.67 -23.20 4.34
C TRP A 183 5.42 -22.60 5.72
N LEU A 184 5.67 -21.33 5.90
CA LEU A 184 5.40 -20.62 7.18
C LEU A 184 3.92 -20.73 7.56
N VAL A 185 3.01 -20.51 6.61
CA VAL A 185 1.57 -20.66 6.86
C VAL A 185 1.22 -22.08 7.25
N LYS A 186 1.76 -23.11 6.57
CA LYS A 186 1.52 -24.51 6.93
C LYS A 186 2.02 -24.83 8.34
N MET A 187 3.19 -24.33 8.72
CA MET A 187 3.74 -24.49 10.07
C MET A 187 2.86 -23.80 11.12
N GLN A 188 2.43 -22.56 10.88
CA GLN A 188 1.53 -21.84 11.77
C GLN A 188 0.22 -22.59 11.98
N LEU A 189 -0.39 -23.09 10.89
CA LEU A 189 -1.63 -23.88 10.95
C LEU A 189 -1.42 -25.19 11.75
N ALA A 190 -0.27 -25.85 11.62
CA ALA A 190 0.05 -27.05 12.39
C ALA A 190 0.17 -26.75 13.89
N ILE A 191 0.78 -25.60 14.25
CA ILE A 191 0.93 -25.15 15.64
C ILE A 191 -0.44 -24.72 16.22
N MET A 192 -1.27 -24.02 15.43
CA MET A 192 -2.58 -23.52 15.88
C MET A 192 -3.64 -24.61 16.10
N ARG A 193 -3.44 -25.80 15.60
CA ARG A 193 -4.36 -26.94 15.83
C ARG A 193 -4.27 -27.44 17.26
N LYS A 194 -4.72 -26.63 18.22
CA LYS A 194 -4.69 -26.90 19.67
C LYS A 194 -5.45 -28.16 20.11
N ASN A 195 -6.41 -28.64 19.32
CA ASN A 195 -7.25 -29.79 19.65
C ASN A 195 -6.68 -31.13 19.16
N LEU A 196 -5.50 -31.14 18.56
CA LEU A 196 -4.83 -32.37 18.17
C LEU A 196 -3.93 -32.86 19.29
N SER A 197 -3.88 -34.20 19.47
CA SER A 197 -2.94 -34.80 20.41
C SER A 197 -1.50 -34.36 20.06
N GLU A 198 -0.64 -34.30 21.06
CA GLU A 198 0.77 -33.91 20.86
C GLU A 198 1.47 -34.79 19.79
N SER A 199 1.13 -36.07 19.76
CA SER A 199 1.59 -37.02 18.73
C SER A 199 1.18 -36.60 17.32
N THR A 200 -0.08 -36.20 17.12
CA THR A 200 -0.59 -35.79 15.79
C THR A 200 0.02 -34.46 15.33
N ARG A 201 0.24 -33.53 16.27
CA ARG A 201 0.91 -32.25 16.03
C ARG A 201 2.37 -32.46 15.60
N ASN A 202 3.10 -33.30 16.33
CA ASN A 202 4.50 -33.63 16.03
C ASN A 202 4.63 -34.43 14.72
N ALA A 203 3.66 -35.26 14.37
CA ALA A 203 3.60 -35.94 13.07
C ALA A 203 3.37 -34.94 11.92
N GLY A 204 2.48 -33.96 12.12
CA GLY A 204 2.25 -32.88 11.15
C GLY A 204 3.50 -32.04 10.88
N ILE A 205 4.23 -31.66 11.91
CA ILE A 205 5.49 -30.91 11.78
C ILE A 205 6.56 -31.74 11.08
N ARG A 206 6.72 -33.02 11.44
CA ARG A 206 7.67 -33.94 10.76
C ARG A 206 7.37 -34.10 9.28
N ASN A 207 6.10 -34.24 8.91
CA ASN A 207 5.71 -34.33 7.49
C ASN A 207 6.05 -33.04 6.72
N ILE A 208 5.90 -31.87 7.35
CA ILE A 208 6.26 -30.59 6.73
C ILE A 208 7.78 -30.51 6.55
N LEU A 209 8.57 -30.88 7.55
CA LEU A 209 10.03 -30.90 7.45
C LEU A 209 10.53 -31.88 6.36
N ALA A 210 9.98 -33.09 6.31
CA ALA A 210 10.33 -34.05 5.27
C ALA A 210 10.01 -33.56 3.84
N LEU A 211 8.92 -32.80 3.66
CA LEU A 211 8.59 -32.19 2.37
C LEU A 211 9.56 -31.07 2.02
N LEU A 212 10.03 -30.28 2.99
CA LEU A 212 11.05 -29.25 2.78
C LEU A 212 12.38 -29.86 2.30
N GLU A 213 12.83 -30.92 2.96
CA GLU A 213 14.05 -31.64 2.58
C GLU A 213 13.95 -32.25 1.17
N GLN A 214 12.78 -32.73 0.77
CA GLN A 214 12.55 -33.23 -0.60
C GLN A 214 12.57 -32.11 -1.65
N GLU A 215 12.08 -30.93 -1.32
CA GLU A 215 12.11 -29.78 -2.25
C GLU A 215 13.52 -29.21 -2.37
N GLU A 216 14.31 -29.16 -1.29
CA GLU A 216 15.71 -28.74 -1.36
C GLU A 216 16.57 -29.67 -2.23
N SER A 217 16.31 -30.97 -2.18
CA SER A 217 17.01 -31.96 -3.00
C SER A 217 16.62 -31.92 -4.50
N ARG A 218 15.56 -31.20 -4.86
CA ARG A 218 15.11 -31.01 -6.25
C ARG A 218 15.65 -29.74 -6.92
N LYS A 219 16.43 -28.90 -6.22
CA LYS A 219 17.08 -27.76 -6.86
C LYS A 219 18.11 -28.26 -7.87
N PRO A 220 17.99 -27.91 -9.17
CA PRO A 220 19.06 -28.18 -10.12
C PRO A 220 20.28 -27.35 -9.68
N SER A 221 21.44 -28.02 -9.65
CA SER A 221 22.77 -27.42 -9.44
C SER A 221 23.13 -26.44 -10.57
#